data_5978321d8137aba2e7305e5bcaf25f28
#
_entry.id   5978321d8137aba2e7305e5bcaf25f28
#
_cell.length_a   1.000
_cell.length_b   1.000
_cell.length_c   1.000
_cell.angle_alpha   90.00
_cell.angle_beta   90.00
_cell.angle_gamma   90.00
#
_symmetry.space_group_name_H-M   'P 1'
#
loop_
_entity.id
_entity.type
_entity.pdbx_description
1 polymer ?
#
loop_
_entity_poly.entity_id
_entity_poly.type
_entity_poly.pdbx_seq_one_letter_code
_entity_poly.pdbx_strand_id
1 'polypeptide(L)'
;MSDRNLSPKEYDPVKAEKNQERNALQKSVQLSKKELETACEQVLFTDNVFYLKIFSNEGQKIEEKKYTKWLDYDKIKQELSIRTRQPGDFLIVDDKGSSKKLNRYFIDEKIPSEERDSILLLCTGSEVLWVVGGRINENYKIAPRTRRILEIQYQGGKDNHE
;
A
#
# COMPACT_ATOMS: atom_id res chain seq x y z
N MET A 1 -5.52 11.64 23.17
CA MET A 1 -6.40 12.59 23.47
C MET A 1 -6.46 13.82 22.62
N SER A 2 -5.56 14.74 22.84
CA SER A 2 -5.63 16.00 22.15
C SER A 2 -5.40 15.89 20.66
N ASP A 3 -4.61 14.93 20.24
CA ASP A 3 -4.32 14.81 18.83
C ASP A 3 -5.54 14.41 18.01
N ARG A 4 -6.63 14.03 18.68
CA ARG A 4 -7.86 13.77 17.95
C ARG A 4 -8.46 15.00 17.31
N ASN A 5 -8.04 16.16 17.78
CA ASN A 5 -8.56 17.41 17.25
C ASN A 5 -7.79 17.89 16.05
N LEU A 6 -6.72 17.20 15.69
CA LEU A 6 -5.94 17.59 14.53
C LEU A 6 -6.68 17.20 13.26
N SER A 7 -6.65 18.09 12.28
CA SER A 7 -7.15 17.78 10.97
C SER A 7 -6.28 16.67 10.36
N PRO A 8 -6.86 15.76 9.58
CA PRO A 8 -6.04 14.75 8.92
C PRO A 8 -4.96 15.34 8.02
N LYS A 9 -5.13 16.58 7.62
CA LYS A 9 -4.15 17.23 6.76
C LYS A 9 -3.07 17.98 7.53
N GLU A 10 -3.23 18.09 8.82
CA GLU A 10 -2.24 18.78 9.64
C GLU A 10 -1.09 17.86 9.97
N TYR A 11 0.10 18.36 9.77
CA TYR A 11 1.29 17.60 10.09
C TYR A 11 1.63 17.78 11.57
N ASP A 12 1.83 16.67 12.25
CA ASP A 12 2.24 16.66 13.65
C ASP A 12 3.64 16.07 13.74
N PRO A 13 4.67 16.91 13.96
CA PRO A 13 6.04 16.39 14.00
C PRO A 13 6.30 15.39 15.11
N VAL A 14 5.66 15.57 16.27
CA VAL A 14 5.86 14.65 17.37
C VAL A 14 5.28 13.29 17.04
N LYS A 15 4.09 13.27 16.49
CA LYS A 15 3.44 12.02 16.12
C LYS A 15 4.19 11.33 14.99
N ALA A 16 4.68 12.10 14.03
CA ALA A 16 5.46 11.54 12.93
C ALA A 16 6.76 10.93 13.42
N GLU A 17 7.40 11.60 14.35
CA GLU A 17 8.65 11.10 14.93
C GLU A 17 8.43 9.81 15.69
N LYS A 18 7.36 9.73 16.47
CA LYS A 18 7.02 8.51 17.19
C LYS A 18 6.69 7.36 16.26
N ASN A 19 6.00 7.67 15.18
CA ASN A 19 5.69 6.63 14.18
C ASN A 19 6.96 6.11 13.54
N GLN A 20 7.89 6.99 13.25
CA GLN A 20 9.16 6.58 12.66
C GLN A 20 9.96 5.68 13.61
N GLU A 21 10.00 6.05 14.88
CA GLU A 21 10.70 5.24 15.87
C GLU A 21 10.08 3.85 15.98
N ARG A 22 8.74 3.80 16.01
CA ARG A 22 8.04 2.54 16.10
C ARG A 22 8.32 1.69 14.86
N ASN A 23 8.31 2.29 13.68
CA ASN A 23 8.53 1.59 12.44
C ASN A 23 9.96 1.12 12.29
N ALA A 24 10.92 1.82 12.89
CA ALA A 24 12.30 1.35 12.89
C ALA A 24 12.46 0.06 13.68
N LEU A 25 11.64 -0.13 14.73
CA LEU A 25 11.68 -1.34 15.54
C LEU A 25 10.80 -2.44 14.96
N GLN A 26 9.76 -2.07 14.25
CA GLN A 26 8.83 -3.03 13.65
C GLN A 26 9.14 -3.17 12.17
N LYS A 27 8.91 -4.37 11.66
CA LYS A 27 9.16 -4.63 10.24
C LYS A 27 7.92 -4.46 9.38
N SER A 28 6.86 -3.88 9.94
CA SER A 28 5.64 -3.64 9.20
C SER A 28 4.81 -2.57 9.88
N VAL A 29 3.91 -1.97 9.10
CA VAL A 29 2.91 -1.04 9.60
C VAL A 29 1.56 -1.65 9.30
N GLN A 30 0.68 -1.70 10.31
CA GLN A 30 -0.65 -2.27 10.17
C GLN A 30 -1.68 -1.16 10.09
N LEU A 31 -2.65 -1.32 9.21
CA LEU A 31 -3.71 -0.34 8.99
C LEU A 31 -5.04 -1.05 9.02
N SER A 32 -5.82 -0.82 10.07
CA SER A 32 -7.14 -1.42 10.15
C SER A 32 -8.09 -0.72 9.19
N LYS A 33 -9.19 -1.40 8.87
CA LYS A 33 -10.21 -0.80 8.02
C LYS A 33 -10.76 0.47 8.65
N LYS A 34 -10.92 0.46 9.96
CA LYS A 34 -11.42 1.63 10.64
C LYS A 34 -10.47 2.82 10.49
N GLU A 35 -9.19 2.58 10.63
CA GLU A 35 -8.21 3.64 10.43
C GLU A 35 -8.25 4.18 9.01
N LEU A 36 -8.33 3.29 8.04
CA LEU A 36 -8.38 3.71 6.64
C LEU A 36 -9.62 4.58 6.36
N GLU A 37 -10.75 4.24 6.98
CA GLU A 37 -12.00 4.92 6.67
C GLU A 37 -12.22 6.19 7.46
N THR A 38 -11.50 6.39 8.56
CA THR A 38 -11.79 7.54 9.41
C THR A 38 -10.75 8.63 9.36
N ALA A 39 -9.47 8.29 9.32
CA ALA A 39 -8.48 9.34 9.52
C ALA A 39 -7.15 9.10 8.86
N CYS A 40 -6.98 8.00 8.18
CA CYS A 40 -5.66 7.66 7.68
C CYS A 40 -5.42 8.30 6.33
N GLU A 41 -4.63 9.36 6.30
CA GLU A 41 -4.25 9.98 5.04
C GLU A 41 -2.76 9.81 4.75
N GLN A 42 -1.97 9.63 5.80
CA GLN A 42 -0.52 9.57 5.64
C GLN A 42 0.03 8.49 6.55
N VAL A 43 0.87 7.65 5.99
CA VAL A 43 1.48 6.55 6.73
C VAL A 43 2.99 6.64 6.54
N LEU A 44 3.70 6.54 7.67
CA LEU A 44 5.16 6.53 7.65
C LEU A 44 5.66 5.13 7.92
N PHE A 45 6.62 4.69 7.15
CA PHE A 45 7.31 3.44 7.36
C PHE A 45 8.79 3.69 7.17
N THR A 46 9.52 3.74 8.26
CA THR A 46 10.89 4.25 8.31
C THR A 46 10.91 5.67 7.75
N ASP A 47 11.65 5.95 6.68
CA ASP A 47 11.62 7.27 6.08
C ASP A 47 10.78 7.31 4.81
N ASN A 48 9.95 6.29 4.59
CA ASN A 48 9.06 6.23 3.45
C ASN A 48 7.68 6.76 3.82
N VAL A 49 7.04 7.45 2.88
CA VAL A 49 5.75 8.07 3.14
C VAL A 49 4.74 7.53 2.12
N PHE A 50 3.56 7.16 2.62
CA PHE A 50 2.45 6.75 1.78
C PHE A 50 1.28 7.68 2.05
N TYR A 51 0.59 8.05 1.00
CA TYR A 51 -0.64 8.84 1.10
C TYR A 51 -1.79 8.00 0.63
N LEU A 52 -2.84 7.93 1.45
CA LEU A 52 -3.99 7.08 1.17
C LEU A 52 -5.27 7.90 1.25
N LYS A 53 -6.20 7.64 0.35
CA LYS A 53 -7.53 8.20 0.46
C LYS A 53 -8.53 7.26 -0.17
N ILE A 54 -9.76 7.31 0.31
CA ILE A 54 -10.85 6.50 -0.19
C ILE A 54 -11.90 7.43 -0.75
N PHE A 55 -12.41 7.12 -1.93
CA PHE A 55 -13.44 7.96 -2.55
C PHE A 55 -14.35 7.10 -3.40
N SER A 56 -15.52 7.67 -3.72
CA SER A 56 -16.51 6.97 -4.53
C SER A 56 -16.06 6.90 -5.98
N ASN A 57 -16.34 5.77 -6.60
CA ASN A 57 -16.07 5.59 -8.01
C ASN A 57 -17.17 6.28 -8.80
N GLU A 58 -16.83 7.37 -9.46
CA GLU A 58 -17.78 8.13 -10.28
C GLU A 58 -17.35 8.18 -11.73
N GLY A 59 -16.59 7.16 -12.13
CA GLY A 59 -16.13 7.08 -13.51
C GLY A 59 -14.92 7.93 -13.82
N GLN A 60 -14.23 8.39 -12.78
CA GLN A 60 -13.03 9.21 -13.00
C GLN A 60 -12.01 8.43 -13.80
N LYS A 61 -11.30 9.14 -14.64
CA LYS A 61 -10.28 8.53 -15.46
C LYS A 61 -9.05 8.23 -14.62
N ILE A 62 -8.56 7.02 -14.73
CA ILE A 62 -7.38 6.59 -14.02
C ILE A 62 -6.15 6.97 -14.81
N GLU A 63 -5.19 7.61 -14.14
CA GLU A 63 -3.87 7.81 -14.73
C GLU A 63 -2.95 6.74 -14.22
N GLU A 64 -2.40 5.96 -15.13
CA GLU A 64 -1.43 4.94 -14.76
C GLU A 64 -0.14 5.60 -14.33
N LYS A 65 0.25 5.36 -13.10
CA LYS A 65 1.50 5.90 -12.57
C LYS A 65 2.24 4.81 -11.82
N LYS A 66 3.54 4.91 -11.82
CA LYS A 66 4.37 3.88 -11.21
C LYS A 66 4.19 3.82 -9.69
N TYR A 67 3.98 4.96 -9.06
CA TYR A 67 3.94 5.04 -7.60
C TYR A 67 2.59 5.51 -7.08
N THR A 68 1.57 5.56 -7.91
CA THR A 68 0.22 5.89 -7.50
C THR A 68 -0.72 4.86 -8.10
N LYS A 69 -1.47 4.16 -7.23
CA LYS A 69 -2.36 3.10 -7.68
C LYS A 69 -3.74 3.27 -7.08
N TRP A 70 -4.74 2.83 -7.83
CA TRP A 70 -6.13 2.78 -7.40
C TRP A 70 -6.52 1.32 -7.27
N LEU A 71 -7.12 0.98 -6.13
CA LEU A 71 -7.53 -0.39 -5.85
C LEU A 71 -9.01 -0.40 -5.49
N ASP A 72 -9.66 -1.54 -5.74
CA ASP A 72 -11.05 -1.73 -5.36
C ASP A 72 -11.14 -1.91 -3.85
N TYR A 73 -11.52 -0.84 -3.15
CA TYR A 73 -11.48 -0.84 -1.70
C TYR A 73 -12.41 -1.88 -1.10
N ASP A 74 -13.58 -2.09 -1.70
CA ASP A 74 -14.56 -2.99 -1.11
C ASP A 74 -14.14 -4.45 -1.18
N LYS A 75 -13.16 -4.78 -2.00
CA LYS A 75 -12.60 -6.14 -2.01
C LYS A 75 -11.60 -6.37 -0.89
N ILE A 76 -11.17 -5.33 -0.23
CA ILE A 76 -10.24 -5.44 0.89
C ILE A 76 -11.07 -5.74 2.13
N LYS A 77 -10.95 -6.97 2.64
CA LYS A 77 -11.81 -7.42 3.72
C LYS A 77 -11.15 -7.38 5.09
N GLN A 78 -9.84 -7.29 5.13
CA GLN A 78 -9.10 -7.31 6.38
C GLN A 78 -8.14 -6.14 6.41
N GLU A 79 -7.42 -6.01 7.50
CA GLU A 79 -6.47 -4.91 7.62
C GLU A 79 -5.37 -5.01 6.58
N LEU A 80 -4.82 -3.88 6.27
CA LEU A 80 -3.68 -3.79 5.37
C LEU A 80 -2.39 -3.71 6.17
N SER A 81 -1.30 -4.13 5.54
CA SER A 81 0.02 -3.90 6.10
C SER A 81 0.95 -3.41 5.02
N ILE A 82 1.90 -2.58 5.42
CA ILE A 82 3.00 -2.16 4.56
C ILE A 82 4.24 -2.77 5.16
N ARG A 83 4.95 -3.55 4.38
CA ARG A 83 6.09 -4.31 4.88
C ARG A 83 6.95 -4.80 3.73
N THR A 84 8.06 -5.43 4.04
CA THR A 84 8.85 -6.14 3.04
C THR A 84 8.40 -7.61 3.03
N ARG A 85 8.97 -8.39 2.13
CA ARG A 85 8.49 -9.75 1.86
C ARG A 85 8.63 -10.67 3.07
N GLN A 86 7.74 -11.63 3.11
CA GLN A 86 7.74 -12.70 4.10
C GLN A 86 7.50 -14.02 3.40
N PRO A 87 7.90 -15.14 4.03
CA PRO A 87 7.63 -16.45 3.43
C PRO A 87 6.14 -16.65 3.17
N GLY A 88 5.83 -17.23 2.02
CA GLY A 88 4.44 -17.52 1.68
C GLY A 88 3.73 -16.42 0.92
N ASP A 89 4.35 -15.29 0.70
CA ASP A 89 3.71 -14.19 -0.04
C ASP A 89 3.39 -14.59 -1.47
N PHE A 90 2.23 -14.12 -1.93
CA PHE A 90 1.76 -14.42 -3.28
C PHE A 90 0.87 -13.28 -3.77
N LEU A 91 0.62 -13.27 -5.08
CA LEU A 91 -0.32 -12.32 -5.66
C LEU A 91 -1.06 -12.99 -6.81
N ILE A 92 -2.23 -12.44 -7.14
CA ILE A 92 -3.05 -12.92 -8.24
C ILE A 92 -2.64 -12.16 -9.49
N VAL A 93 -2.37 -12.89 -10.58
CA VAL A 93 -1.73 -12.29 -11.74
C VAL A 93 -2.58 -12.25 -12.99
N ASP A 94 -3.79 -12.85 -12.96
CA ASP A 94 -4.67 -12.76 -14.12
C ASP A 94 -6.13 -12.80 -13.67
N ASP A 95 -7.03 -12.63 -14.63
CA ASP A 95 -8.46 -12.56 -14.33
C ASP A 95 -9.07 -13.95 -14.08
N LYS A 96 -8.29 -14.99 -14.21
CA LYS A 96 -8.73 -16.34 -13.89
C LYS A 96 -8.43 -16.72 -12.46
N GLY A 97 -7.81 -15.81 -11.70
CA GLY A 97 -7.49 -16.07 -10.31
C GLY A 97 -6.20 -16.84 -10.10
N SER A 98 -5.35 -16.89 -11.11
CA SER A 98 -4.07 -17.61 -10.97
C SER A 98 -3.17 -16.90 -9.99
N SER A 99 -2.63 -17.64 -9.05
CA SER A 99 -1.71 -17.07 -8.06
C SER A 99 -0.27 -17.33 -8.50
N LYS A 100 0.59 -16.39 -8.13
CA LYS A 100 2.01 -16.52 -8.37
C LYS A 100 2.72 -16.18 -7.06
N LYS A 101 3.67 -17.01 -6.67
CA LYS A 101 4.46 -16.73 -5.48
C LYS A 101 5.30 -15.48 -5.74
N LEU A 102 5.43 -14.67 -4.70
CA LEU A 102 6.16 -13.42 -4.85
C LEU A 102 7.59 -13.63 -5.32
N ASN A 103 8.26 -14.65 -4.81
CA ASN A 103 9.63 -14.93 -5.25
C ASN A 103 9.68 -15.23 -6.73
N ARG A 104 8.67 -15.93 -7.25
CA ARG A 104 8.60 -16.19 -8.69
C ARG A 104 8.37 -14.92 -9.48
N TYR A 105 7.52 -14.05 -8.95
CA TYR A 105 7.29 -12.76 -9.58
C TYR A 105 8.60 -11.96 -9.69
N PHE A 106 9.39 -11.92 -8.60
CA PHE A 106 10.66 -11.22 -8.63
C PHE A 106 11.61 -11.79 -9.68
N ILE A 107 11.64 -13.11 -9.82
CA ILE A 107 12.48 -13.76 -10.83
C ILE A 107 12.00 -13.37 -12.23
N ASP A 108 10.70 -13.45 -12.45
CA ASP A 108 10.12 -13.17 -13.76
C ASP A 108 10.35 -11.72 -14.16
N GLU A 109 10.32 -10.81 -13.19
CA GLU A 109 10.55 -9.38 -13.45
C GLU A 109 12.03 -9.02 -13.40
N LYS A 110 12.89 -10.00 -13.20
CA LYS A 110 14.34 -9.82 -13.20
C LYS A 110 14.80 -8.82 -12.15
N ILE A 111 14.15 -8.84 -11.00
CA ILE A 111 14.57 -8.01 -9.87
C ILE A 111 15.81 -8.65 -9.26
N PRO A 112 16.90 -7.90 -9.13
CA PRO A 112 18.13 -8.46 -8.53
C PRO A 112 17.85 -8.97 -7.12
N SER A 113 18.44 -10.10 -6.78
CA SER A 113 18.17 -10.73 -5.50
C SER A 113 18.53 -9.83 -4.32
N GLU A 114 19.54 -9.01 -4.47
CA GLU A 114 19.95 -8.12 -3.37
C GLU A 114 18.96 -6.98 -3.16
N GLU A 115 18.03 -6.74 -4.07
CA GLU A 115 17.04 -5.68 -3.92
C GLU A 115 15.72 -6.19 -3.35
N ARG A 116 15.50 -7.50 -3.37
CA ARG A 116 14.17 -8.05 -3.06
C ARG A 116 13.74 -7.81 -1.62
N ASP A 117 14.69 -7.81 -0.69
CA ASP A 117 14.35 -7.64 0.72
C ASP A 117 14.03 -6.20 1.10
N SER A 118 14.32 -5.25 0.22
CA SER A 118 14.03 -3.85 0.51
C SER A 118 12.81 -3.32 -0.23
N ILE A 119 12.21 -4.13 -1.11
CA ILE A 119 11.02 -3.69 -1.85
C ILE A 119 9.82 -3.67 -0.92
N LEU A 120 9.11 -2.55 -0.91
CA LEU A 120 7.94 -2.40 -0.05
C LEU A 120 6.72 -3.01 -0.73
N LEU A 121 5.85 -3.58 0.11
CA LEU A 121 4.65 -4.27 -0.33
C LEU A 121 3.46 -3.76 0.45
N LEU A 122 2.33 -3.62 -0.23
CA LEU A 122 1.05 -3.43 0.42
C LEU A 122 0.35 -4.78 0.43
N CYS A 123 0.00 -5.27 1.61
CA CYS A 123 -0.49 -6.64 1.75
C CYS A 123 -1.72 -6.73 2.62
N THR A 124 -2.47 -7.80 2.44
CA THR A 124 -3.46 -8.26 3.41
C THR A 124 -3.11 -9.71 3.69
N GLY A 125 -2.66 -9.99 4.92
CA GLY A 125 -2.10 -11.30 5.22
C GLY A 125 -0.91 -11.59 4.32
N SER A 126 -0.90 -12.77 3.71
CA SER A 126 0.16 -13.16 2.78
C SER A 126 -0.11 -12.72 1.34
N GLU A 127 -1.28 -12.15 1.09
CA GLU A 127 -1.61 -11.72 -0.26
C GLU A 127 -1.10 -10.31 -0.50
N VAL A 128 -0.27 -10.16 -1.54
CA VAL A 128 0.28 -8.86 -1.89
C VAL A 128 -0.70 -8.16 -2.82
N LEU A 129 -1.10 -6.94 -2.42
CA LEU A 129 -1.99 -6.12 -3.25
C LEU A 129 -1.20 -5.28 -4.23
N TRP A 130 -0.06 -4.81 -3.81
CA TRP A 130 0.76 -3.95 -4.65
C TRP A 130 2.23 -4.15 -4.29
N VAL A 131 3.03 -4.45 -5.31
CA VAL A 131 4.48 -4.39 -5.20
C VAL A 131 4.85 -2.97 -5.55
N VAL A 132 5.31 -2.19 -4.56
CA VAL A 132 5.54 -0.77 -4.76
C VAL A 132 6.55 -0.55 -5.88
N GLY A 133 6.18 0.25 -6.87
CA GLY A 133 6.98 0.43 -8.06
C GLY A 133 6.73 -0.62 -9.13
N GLY A 134 5.89 -1.61 -8.84
CA GLY A 134 5.57 -2.69 -9.77
C GLY A 134 4.08 -2.82 -9.94
N ARG A 135 3.63 -4.06 -10.09
CA ARG A 135 2.23 -4.31 -10.44
C ARG A 135 1.33 -4.40 -9.22
N ILE A 136 0.05 -4.21 -9.45
CA ILE A 136 -0.96 -4.51 -8.44
C ILE A 136 -1.51 -5.91 -8.68
N ASN A 137 -2.12 -6.46 -7.64
CA ASN A 137 -2.79 -7.74 -7.66
C ASN A 137 -4.03 -7.63 -8.55
N GLU A 138 -4.18 -8.57 -9.46
CA GLU A 138 -5.28 -8.54 -10.42
C GLU A 138 -6.64 -8.52 -9.71
N ASN A 139 -6.72 -9.18 -8.56
CA ASN A 139 -7.96 -9.31 -7.83
C ASN A 139 -8.49 -7.97 -7.29
N TYR A 140 -7.64 -6.97 -7.20
CA TYR A 140 -8.01 -5.69 -6.60
C TYR A 140 -8.04 -4.56 -7.62
N LYS A 141 -7.99 -4.88 -8.89
CA LYS A 141 -8.08 -3.87 -9.94
C LYS A 141 -9.48 -3.27 -9.97
N ILE A 142 -9.54 -2.02 -10.32
CA ILE A 142 -10.80 -1.32 -10.47
C ILE A 142 -11.55 -1.88 -11.66
N ALA A 143 -12.85 -2.06 -11.49
CA ALA A 143 -13.74 -2.55 -12.54
C ALA A 143 -14.96 -1.64 -12.59
N PRO A 144 -15.81 -1.79 -13.60
CA PRO A 144 -17.02 -0.95 -13.67
C PRO A 144 -17.91 -1.08 -12.44
N ARG A 145 -17.86 -2.22 -11.73
CA ARG A 145 -18.66 -2.43 -10.53
C ARG A 145 -18.04 -1.88 -9.28
N THR A 146 -16.82 -1.43 -9.33
CA THR A 146 -16.14 -0.90 -8.15
C THR A 146 -16.91 0.28 -7.62
N ARG A 147 -17.20 0.26 -6.32
CA ARG A 147 -17.98 1.32 -5.68
C ARG A 147 -17.09 2.33 -5.00
N ARG A 148 -16.12 1.88 -4.22
CA ARG A 148 -15.19 2.74 -3.53
C ARG A 148 -13.78 2.41 -3.97
N ILE A 149 -12.98 3.44 -4.11
CA ILE A 149 -11.61 3.32 -4.59
C ILE A 149 -10.66 3.70 -3.48
N LEU A 150 -9.64 2.89 -3.27
CA LEU A 150 -8.52 3.26 -2.41
C LEU A 150 -7.40 3.74 -3.32
N GLU A 151 -7.04 5.00 -3.17
CA GLU A 151 -5.85 5.51 -3.85
C GLU A 151 -4.69 5.46 -2.88
N ILE A 152 -3.59 4.88 -3.32
CA ILE A 152 -2.38 4.84 -2.52
C ILE A 152 -1.23 5.37 -3.36
N GLN A 153 -0.50 6.31 -2.79
CA GLN A 153 0.63 6.94 -3.44
C GLN A 153 1.85 6.78 -2.56
N TYR A 154 2.92 6.26 -3.14
CA TYR A 154 4.19 6.13 -2.45
C TYR A 154 5.07 7.31 -2.81
N GLN A 155 5.64 7.91 -1.78
CA GLN A 155 6.61 8.97 -1.97
C GLN A 155 7.81 8.64 -1.12
N GLY A 156 8.86 8.16 -1.74
CA GLY A 156 10.01 7.65 -1.03
C GLY A 156 10.61 8.64 -0.06
N GLY A 157 11.62 8.19 0.64
CA GLY A 157 12.25 9.02 1.64
C GLY A 157 13.14 10.09 1.09
N LYS A 158 13.76 9.85 -0.06
CA LYS A 158 14.72 10.81 -0.56
C LYS A 158 14.51 11.16 -2.02
N ASP A 159 14.75 10.25 -2.92
CA ASP A 159 14.82 10.56 -4.34
C ASP A 159 13.60 10.04 -5.05
N ASN A 160 12.45 10.44 -4.60
CA ASN A 160 11.25 9.97 -5.22
C ASN A 160 10.82 10.92 -6.32
N HIS A 161 10.82 10.43 -7.55
CA HIS A 161 10.39 11.17 -8.71
C HIS A 161 9.36 10.36 -9.45
N GLU A 162 8.26 10.99 -9.70
CA GLU A 162 7.17 10.32 -10.36
C GLU A 162 6.76 11.05 -11.62
#